data_7557916188e1cba37b21bb644e583e21
#
_entry.id   7557916188e1cba37b21bb644e583e21
#
_cell.length_a   1.000
_cell.length_b   1.000
_cell.length_c   1.000
_cell.angle_alpha   90.00
_cell.angle_beta   90.00
_cell.angle_gamma   90.00
#
_symmetry.space_group_name_H-M   'P 1'
#
loop_
_entity.id
_entity.type
_entity.pdbx_description
1 polymer ?
#
loop_
_entity_poly.entity_id
_entity_poly.type
_entity_poly.pdbx_seq_one_letter_code
_entity_poly.pdbx_strand_id
1 'polypeptide(L)'
;MKNEESISRAALAAFAASCLLFAGCEKETTLHSGLEERQANLVMAALLDAGIGCHKSPGEEGTWSVSVSESKFADAVNLLEKEGLPRKAHQGIGEVFKKTGMISSPSEERIRFMDALSQDLAKTISGID
;
A
#
# COMPACT_ATOMS: atom_id res chain seq x y z
N MET A 1 27.44 -32.82 43.52
CA MET A 1 26.70 -33.23 42.31
C MET A 1 25.38 -32.48 42.12
N LYS A 2 24.82 -31.81 43.14
CA LYS A 2 23.53 -31.11 43.03
C LYS A 2 23.63 -29.64 42.50
N ASN A 3 24.83 -29.06 42.51
CA ASN A 3 25.05 -27.67 42.12
C ASN A 3 25.36 -27.47 40.60
N GLU A 4 25.86 -28.50 39.94
CA GLU A 4 26.21 -28.44 38.52
C GLU A 4 24.97 -28.37 37.63
N GLU A 5 23.90 -29.11 37.98
CA GLU A 5 22.64 -29.08 37.20
C GLU A 5 21.89 -27.76 37.37
N SER A 6 21.99 -27.11 38.51
CA SER A 6 21.35 -25.82 38.78
C SER A 6 22.00 -24.70 37.99
N ILE A 7 23.31 -24.70 37.82
CA ILE A 7 24.08 -23.71 37.05
C ILE A 7 23.83 -23.88 35.56
N SER A 8 23.72 -25.14 35.08
CA SER A 8 23.43 -25.44 33.68
C SER A 8 22.01 -24.98 33.28
N ARG A 9 21.03 -25.19 34.15
CA ARG A 9 19.64 -24.75 33.91
C ARG A 9 19.48 -23.22 33.93
N ALA A 10 20.21 -22.56 34.84
CA ALA A 10 20.24 -21.10 34.90
C ALA A 10 20.93 -20.48 33.66
N ALA A 11 22.02 -21.09 33.19
CA ALA A 11 22.72 -20.65 31.96
C ALA A 11 21.86 -20.85 30.69
N LEU A 12 21.13 -21.96 30.62
CA LEU A 12 20.21 -22.24 29.53
C LEU A 12 19.04 -21.25 29.49
N ALA A 13 18.48 -20.92 30.66
CA ALA A 13 17.41 -19.93 30.77
C ALA A 13 17.87 -18.51 30.42
N ALA A 14 19.09 -18.14 30.83
CA ALA A 14 19.68 -16.84 30.49
C ALA A 14 19.98 -16.72 28.97
N PHE A 15 20.41 -17.81 28.34
CA PHE A 15 20.64 -17.84 26.88
C PHE A 15 19.33 -17.75 26.08
N ALA A 16 18.28 -18.45 26.52
CA ALA A 16 16.96 -18.36 25.92
C ALA A 16 16.33 -16.95 26.05
N ALA A 17 16.49 -16.30 27.20
CA ALA A 17 16.04 -14.93 27.43
C ALA A 17 16.81 -13.90 26.57
N SER A 18 18.10 -14.12 26.31
CA SER A 18 18.94 -13.27 25.47
C SER A 18 18.53 -13.34 24.00
N CYS A 19 18.06 -14.48 23.47
CA CYS A 19 17.60 -14.65 22.13
C CYS A 19 16.26 -13.89 21.82
N LEU A 20 15.43 -13.68 22.85
CA LEU A 20 14.16 -12.95 22.71
C LEU A 20 14.33 -11.43 22.57
N LEU A 21 15.49 -10.87 22.88
CA LEU A 21 15.76 -9.42 22.77
C LEU A 21 16.22 -8.99 21.38
N PHE A 22 16.48 -9.91 20.46
CA PHE A 22 16.84 -9.62 19.07
C PHE A 22 15.67 -9.62 18.09
N ALA A 23 14.41 -9.60 18.55
CA ALA A 23 13.27 -9.24 17.72
C ALA A 23 13.38 -7.75 17.37
N GLY A 24 14.32 -7.43 16.49
CA GLY A 24 14.54 -6.08 15.97
C GLY A 24 13.25 -5.58 15.33
N CYS A 25 12.72 -4.46 15.80
CA CYS A 25 11.72 -3.70 15.08
C CYS A 25 12.33 -3.31 13.73
N GLU A 26 12.00 -4.02 12.66
CA GLU A 26 12.30 -3.55 11.31
C GLU A 26 11.57 -2.23 11.11
N LYS A 27 12.31 -1.20 10.72
CA LYS A 27 11.75 0.10 10.45
C LYS A 27 10.79 0.01 9.26
N GLU A 28 9.54 0.33 9.50
CA GLU A 28 8.53 0.38 8.45
C GLU A 28 8.60 1.71 7.68
N THR A 29 8.47 1.63 6.38
CA THR A 29 8.42 2.78 5.48
C THR A 29 7.12 2.77 4.70
N THR A 30 6.44 3.91 4.66
CA THR A 30 5.20 4.04 3.91
C THR A 30 5.48 3.95 2.41
N LEU A 31 4.86 2.98 1.76
CA LEU A 31 4.99 2.74 0.33
C LEU A 31 3.99 3.60 -0.47
N HIS A 32 2.73 3.60 -0.03
CA HIS A 32 1.66 4.42 -0.58
C HIS A 32 0.74 4.96 0.51
N SER A 33 0.21 6.16 0.31
CA SER A 33 -0.76 6.81 1.18
C SER A 33 -1.93 7.37 0.36
N GLY A 34 -3.04 7.68 1.03
CA GLY A 34 -4.21 8.26 0.37
C GLY A 34 -4.97 7.29 -0.53
N LEU A 35 -4.84 5.99 -0.30
CA LEU A 35 -5.51 4.96 -1.09
C LEU A 35 -6.95 4.75 -0.62
N GLU A 36 -7.87 4.50 -1.57
CA GLU A 36 -9.15 3.89 -1.23
C GLU A 36 -8.94 2.48 -0.67
N GLU A 37 -9.86 2.00 0.16
CA GLU A 37 -9.73 0.69 0.80
C GLU A 37 -9.53 -0.45 -0.21
N ARG A 38 -10.27 -0.42 -1.32
CA ARG A 38 -10.13 -1.40 -2.40
C ARG A 38 -8.73 -1.38 -3.02
N GLN A 39 -8.17 -0.20 -3.26
CA GLN A 39 -6.82 -0.03 -3.81
C GLN A 39 -5.76 -0.54 -2.82
N ALA A 40 -5.89 -0.19 -1.56
CA ALA A 40 -4.99 -0.66 -0.50
C ALA A 40 -5.00 -2.20 -0.41
N ASN A 41 -6.17 -2.82 -0.51
CA ASN A 41 -6.31 -4.27 -0.48
C ASN A 41 -5.67 -4.94 -1.71
N LEU A 42 -5.79 -4.35 -2.92
CA LEU A 42 -5.13 -4.86 -4.12
C LEU A 42 -3.60 -4.78 -4.02
N VAL A 43 -3.08 -3.64 -3.53
CA VAL A 43 -1.64 -3.46 -3.27
C VAL A 43 -1.14 -4.49 -2.26
N MET A 44 -1.87 -4.68 -1.16
CA MET A 44 -1.51 -5.69 -0.15
C MET A 44 -1.49 -7.10 -0.72
N ALA A 45 -2.51 -7.47 -1.49
CA ALA A 45 -2.59 -8.81 -2.09
C ALA A 45 -1.37 -9.08 -2.98
N ALA A 46 -1.02 -8.16 -3.88
CA ALA A 46 0.14 -8.29 -4.74
C ALA A 46 1.46 -8.43 -3.97
N LEU A 47 1.63 -7.65 -2.90
CA LEU A 47 2.83 -7.72 -2.05
C LEU A 47 2.93 -9.05 -1.31
N LEU A 48 1.83 -9.51 -0.71
CA LEU A 48 1.78 -10.76 0.03
C LEU A 48 1.97 -11.99 -0.87
N ASP A 49 1.40 -11.98 -2.07
CA ASP A 49 1.59 -13.04 -3.07
C ASP A 49 3.07 -13.17 -3.50
N ALA A 50 3.79 -12.06 -3.50
CA ALA A 50 5.23 -12.02 -3.74
C ALA A 50 6.10 -12.31 -2.48
N GLY A 51 5.48 -12.61 -1.33
CA GLY A 51 6.17 -12.86 -0.08
C GLY A 51 6.74 -11.60 0.60
N ILE A 52 6.26 -10.41 0.24
CA ILE A 52 6.65 -9.15 0.85
C ILE A 52 5.67 -8.82 1.96
N GLY A 53 6.11 -8.85 3.22
CA GLY A 53 5.31 -8.44 4.37
C GLY A 53 4.93 -6.96 4.28
N CYS A 54 3.65 -6.64 4.46
CA CYS A 54 3.15 -5.27 4.43
C CYS A 54 2.11 -5.04 5.53
N HIS A 55 1.93 -3.77 5.89
CA HIS A 55 0.97 -3.34 6.89
C HIS A 55 0.04 -2.26 6.34
N LYS A 56 -1.27 -2.37 6.65
CA LYS A 56 -2.28 -1.38 6.27
C LYS A 56 -2.68 -0.56 7.50
N SER A 57 -2.59 0.75 7.40
CA SER A 57 -2.99 1.69 8.45
C SER A 57 -4.00 2.71 7.94
N PRO A 58 -4.93 3.18 8.79
CA PRO A 58 -5.85 4.23 8.41
C PRO A 58 -5.10 5.54 8.20
N GLY A 59 -5.46 6.27 7.13
CA GLY A 59 -5.01 7.61 6.82
C GLY A 59 -6.07 8.65 7.13
N GLU A 60 -5.89 9.87 6.62
CA GLU A 60 -6.85 10.95 6.76
C GLU A 60 -8.06 10.77 5.83
N GLU A 61 -9.20 11.35 6.20
CA GLU A 61 -10.43 11.39 5.38
C GLU A 61 -10.94 10.02 4.90
N GLY A 62 -10.72 8.95 5.69
CA GLY A 62 -11.17 7.60 5.32
C GLY A 62 -10.31 6.92 4.27
N THR A 63 -9.12 7.43 4.01
CA THR A 63 -8.12 6.81 3.15
C THR A 63 -7.27 5.76 3.91
N TRP A 64 -6.44 5.06 3.19
CA TRP A 64 -5.56 4.02 3.73
C TRP A 64 -4.12 4.22 3.25
N SER A 65 -3.19 3.82 4.11
CA SER A 65 -1.77 3.77 3.78
C SER A 65 -1.26 2.33 3.87
N VAL A 66 -0.32 1.98 3.00
CA VAL A 66 0.36 0.69 3.01
C VAL A 66 1.84 0.93 3.25
N SER A 67 2.40 0.25 4.24
CA SER A 67 3.82 0.27 4.60
C SER A 67 4.45 -1.11 4.44
N VAL A 68 5.76 -1.11 4.23
CA VAL A 68 6.61 -2.31 4.14
C VAL A 68 7.88 -2.09 4.96
N SER A 69 8.63 -3.15 5.23
CA SER A 69 9.94 -2.98 5.85
C SER A 69 10.90 -2.22 4.92
N GLU A 70 11.77 -1.37 5.47
CA GLU A 70 12.72 -0.57 4.71
C GLU A 70 13.62 -1.46 3.82
N SER A 71 13.97 -2.65 4.28
CA SER A 71 14.77 -3.63 3.54
C SER A 71 14.07 -4.16 2.27
N LYS A 72 12.73 -4.15 2.24
CA LYS A 72 11.90 -4.64 1.13
C LYS A 72 11.27 -3.54 0.28
N PHE A 73 11.55 -2.28 0.59
CA PHE A 73 10.94 -1.14 -0.09
C PHE A 73 11.19 -1.13 -1.60
N ALA A 74 12.44 -1.34 -2.03
CA ALA A 74 12.80 -1.36 -3.45
C ALA A 74 12.14 -2.51 -4.21
N ASP A 75 12.11 -3.71 -3.62
CA ASP A 75 11.44 -4.89 -4.19
C ASP A 75 9.94 -4.64 -4.35
N ALA A 76 9.32 -4.03 -3.34
CA ALA A 76 7.90 -3.68 -3.35
C ALA A 76 7.55 -2.65 -4.43
N VAL A 77 8.35 -1.59 -4.58
CA VAL A 77 8.15 -0.58 -5.64
C VAL A 77 8.22 -1.22 -7.02
N ASN A 78 9.28 -1.99 -7.31
CA ASN A 78 9.46 -2.65 -8.60
C ASN A 78 8.32 -3.61 -8.94
N LEU A 79 7.82 -4.35 -7.93
CA LEU A 79 6.69 -5.26 -8.10
C LEU A 79 5.43 -4.48 -8.47
N LEU A 80 5.10 -3.43 -7.71
CA LEU A 80 3.89 -2.65 -7.92
C LEU A 80 3.91 -1.92 -9.27
N GLU A 81 5.07 -1.41 -9.70
CA GLU A 81 5.22 -0.83 -11.04
C GLU A 81 4.95 -1.86 -12.15
N LYS A 82 5.48 -3.07 -12.00
CA LYS A 82 5.24 -4.17 -12.95
C LYS A 82 3.78 -4.57 -13.04
N GLU A 83 3.08 -4.59 -11.90
CA GLU A 83 1.65 -4.93 -11.81
C GLU A 83 0.73 -3.74 -12.14
N GLY A 84 1.29 -2.54 -12.35
CA GLY A 84 0.52 -1.31 -12.60
C GLY A 84 -0.36 -0.90 -11.40
N LEU A 85 0.16 -1.10 -10.18
CA LEU A 85 -0.53 -0.78 -8.93
C LEU A 85 0.12 0.42 -8.21
N PRO A 86 -0.65 1.24 -7.49
CA PRO A 86 -2.12 1.26 -7.45
C PRO A 86 -2.71 1.72 -8.79
N ARG A 87 -3.82 1.15 -9.19
CA ARG A 87 -4.52 1.57 -10.41
C ARG A 87 -5.02 3.00 -10.22
N LYS A 88 -4.76 3.88 -11.19
CA LYS A 88 -5.32 5.23 -11.16
C LYS A 88 -6.84 5.13 -11.09
N ALA A 89 -7.44 5.79 -10.09
CA ALA A 89 -8.89 5.89 -10.03
C ALA A 89 -9.37 6.58 -11.31
N HIS A 90 -10.24 5.92 -12.07
CA HIS A 90 -10.89 6.54 -13.22
C HIS A 90 -11.87 7.57 -12.67
N GLN A 91 -11.58 8.84 -12.89
CA GLN A 91 -12.50 9.92 -12.53
C GLN A 91 -13.64 9.90 -13.56
N GLY A 92 -14.84 9.57 -13.11
CA GLY A 92 -16.02 9.64 -13.97
C GLY A 92 -16.36 11.10 -14.35
N ILE A 93 -17.05 11.28 -15.46
CA ILE A 93 -17.46 12.60 -16.00
C ILE A 93 -18.05 13.50 -14.90
N GLY A 94 -18.89 12.94 -14.03
CA GLY A 94 -19.54 13.69 -12.95
C GLY A 94 -18.58 14.25 -11.89
N GLU A 95 -17.43 13.63 -11.69
CA GLU A 95 -16.44 14.04 -10.69
C GLU A 95 -15.53 15.16 -11.25
N VAL A 96 -15.22 15.11 -12.54
CA VAL A 96 -14.48 16.17 -13.25
C VAL A 96 -15.27 17.48 -13.22
N PHE A 97 -16.58 17.43 -13.40
CA PHE A 97 -17.44 18.62 -13.36
C PHE A 97 -17.67 19.19 -11.96
N LYS A 98 -17.64 18.36 -10.90
CA LYS A 98 -17.77 18.83 -9.51
C LYS A 98 -16.56 19.65 -9.03
N LYS A 99 -15.36 19.35 -9.48
CA LYS A 99 -14.13 20.06 -9.08
C LYS A 99 -13.93 21.41 -9.75
N THR A 100 -14.75 21.75 -10.74
CA THR A 100 -14.55 22.96 -11.55
C THR A 100 -15.59 24.04 -11.22
N GLY A 101 -15.51 24.60 -10.04
CA GLY A 101 -16.29 25.80 -9.64
C GLY A 101 -15.76 27.12 -10.22
N MET A 102 -14.92 27.12 -11.26
CA MET A 102 -14.39 28.30 -11.92
C MET A 102 -14.85 28.38 -13.37
N ILE A 103 -15.14 29.60 -13.81
CA ILE A 103 -15.54 29.97 -15.18
C ILE A 103 -14.38 29.61 -16.12
N SER A 104 -14.49 28.46 -16.77
CA SER A 104 -13.55 28.00 -17.79
C SER A 104 -13.99 28.48 -19.18
N SER A 105 -13.02 28.70 -20.05
CA SER A 105 -13.33 29.08 -21.44
C SER A 105 -13.99 27.89 -22.18
N PRO A 106 -14.84 28.15 -23.21
CA PRO A 106 -15.54 27.09 -23.97
C PRO A 106 -14.59 26.04 -24.59
N SER A 107 -13.35 26.41 -24.89
CA SER A 107 -12.32 25.49 -25.41
C SER A 107 -11.75 24.55 -24.32
N GLU A 108 -11.56 25.03 -23.13
CA GLU A 108 -11.12 24.19 -21.99
C GLU A 108 -12.20 23.19 -21.56
N GLU A 109 -13.46 23.61 -21.56
CA GLU A 109 -14.58 22.69 -21.29
C GLU A 109 -14.65 21.56 -22.31
N ARG A 110 -14.43 21.88 -23.60
CA ARG A 110 -14.43 20.86 -24.66
C ARG A 110 -13.30 19.85 -24.51
N ILE A 111 -12.10 20.29 -24.19
CA ILE A 111 -10.94 19.41 -23.94
C ILE A 111 -11.20 18.52 -22.72
N ARG A 112 -11.69 19.08 -21.62
CA ARG A 112 -12.03 18.33 -20.40
C ARG A 112 -13.15 17.32 -20.64
N PHE A 113 -14.16 17.69 -21.42
CA PHE A 113 -15.23 16.77 -21.79
C PHE A 113 -14.72 15.57 -22.59
N MET A 114 -13.84 15.81 -23.57
CA MET A 114 -13.23 14.74 -24.37
C MET A 114 -12.35 13.81 -23.51
N ASP A 115 -11.59 14.37 -22.60
CA ASP A 115 -10.74 13.59 -21.66
C ASP A 115 -11.59 12.75 -20.71
N ALA A 116 -12.63 13.33 -20.12
CA ALA A 116 -13.56 12.62 -19.25
C ALA A 116 -14.30 11.49 -19.98
N LEU A 117 -14.72 11.73 -21.23
CA LEU A 117 -15.36 10.71 -22.06
C LEU A 117 -14.44 9.54 -22.38
N SER A 118 -13.17 9.84 -22.68
CA SER A 118 -12.14 8.82 -22.92
C SER A 118 -11.91 7.94 -21.70
N GLN A 119 -11.87 8.54 -20.51
CA GLN A 119 -11.69 7.82 -19.25
C GLN A 119 -12.91 6.94 -18.92
N ASP A 120 -14.12 7.43 -19.19
CA ASP A 120 -15.35 6.67 -18.94
C ASP A 120 -15.50 5.49 -19.88
N LEU A 121 -15.11 5.64 -21.14
CA LEU A 121 -15.02 4.55 -22.11
C LEU A 121 -13.97 3.50 -21.67
N ALA A 122 -12.79 3.93 -21.24
CA ALA A 122 -11.75 3.04 -20.76
C ALA A 122 -12.23 2.23 -19.54
N LYS A 123 -12.97 2.87 -18.63
CA LYS A 123 -13.57 2.21 -17.47
C LYS A 123 -14.62 1.18 -17.87
N THR A 124 -15.46 1.51 -18.84
CA THR A 124 -16.50 0.60 -19.33
C THR A 124 -15.88 -0.62 -20.01
N ILE A 125 -14.84 -0.42 -20.82
CA ILE A 125 -14.13 -1.51 -21.50
C ILE A 125 -13.40 -2.39 -20.49
N SER A 126 -12.74 -1.82 -19.49
CA SER A 126 -12.02 -2.57 -18.46
C SER A 126 -12.94 -3.31 -17.47
N GLY A 127 -14.24 -3.06 -17.50
CA GLY A 127 -15.25 -3.75 -16.69
C GLY A 127 -15.93 -4.93 -17.38
N ILE A 128 -15.51 -5.27 -18.62
CA ILE A 128 -16.11 -6.35 -19.43
C ILE A 128 -15.29 -7.66 -19.32
N ASP A 129 -14.10 -7.66 -18.68
CA ASP A 129 -13.29 -8.86 -18.42
C ASP A 129 -13.72 -9.63 -17.17
#